data_e19b7aae345d0983ab62ba00eff5f3c2
#
_entry.id   e19b7aae345d0983ab62ba00eff5f3c2
#
_cell.length_a   1.000
_cell.length_b   1.000
_cell.length_c   1.000
_cell.angle_alpha   90.00
_cell.angle_beta   90.00
_cell.angle_gamma   90.00
#
_symmetry.space_group_name_H-M   'P 1'
#
loop_
_entity.id
_entity.type
_entity.pdbx_description
1 polymer ?
#
loop_
_entity_poly.entity_id
_entity_poly.type
_entity_poly.pdbx_seq_one_letter_code
_entity_poly.pdbx_strand_id
1 'polypeptide(L)'
;EAGFDILSLANNHTNDQQTTGIDGTLQAVRTVQKERNTLDSPHPPLAFSGLKDTVDDSISVTRITYRGWNILYCAVTEILNSHDASKKRLYYSAPTKRGREALLTILKNARTAYPCDLFILGLHLDEPEYVRTVSEAKKAWFKRLGEAGVDIIWAHHPHVMQTWETITVERTQPVSTDIAIAP
;
A
#
# COMPACT_ATOMS: atom_id res chain seq x y z
N GLU A 1 15.98 -14.63 -9.90
CA GLU A 1 14.87 -13.94 -9.21
C GLU A 1 15.34 -12.56 -8.72
N ALA A 2 14.46 -11.52 -8.82
CA ALA A 2 14.83 -10.14 -8.47
C ALA A 2 14.82 -9.84 -6.95
N GLY A 3 14.36 -10.79 -6.12
CA GLY A 3 14.38 -10.67 -4.65
C GLY A 3 13.33 -9.76 -4.02
N PHE A 4 12.28 -9.39 -4.76
CA PHE A 4 11.16 -8.60 -4.19
C PHE A 4 10.21 -9.50 -3.41
N ASP A 5 9.82 -9.07 -2.21
CA ASP A 5 8.91 -9.80 -1.32
C ASP A 5 7.52 -9.15 -1.22
N ILE A 6 7.43 -7.85 -1.49
CA ILE A 6 6.20 -7.07 -1.44
C ILE A 6 6.04 -6.30 -2.74
N LEU A 7 4.88 -6.42 -3.40
CA LEU A 7 4.59 -5.78 -4.67
C LEU A 7 3.43 -4.79 -4.54
N SER A 8 3.63 -3.56 -5.01
CA SER A 8 2.56 -2.61 -5.27
C SER A 8 2.05 -2.83 -6.70
N LEU A 9 0.76 -3.08 -6.83
CA LEU A 9 0.07 -3.20 -8.11
C LEU A 9 -0.80 -1.97 -8.41
N ALA A 10 -0.74 -0.92 -7.57
CA ALA A 10 -1.49 0.30 -7.73
C ALA A 10 -0.59 1.42 -8.25
N ASN A 11 -0.80 1.83 -9.50
CA ASN A 11 -0.19 3.01 -10.11
C ASN A 11 -1.08 3.58 -11.21
N ASN A 12 -0.69 4.69 -11.82
CA ASN A 12 -1.47 5.38 -12.86
C ASN A 12 -1.60 4.59 -14.17
N HIS A 13 -0.74 3.59 -14.41
CA HIS A 13 -0.75 2.72 -15.58
C HIS A 13 -1.43 1.36 -15.37
N THR A 14 -1.89 1.08 -14.16
CA THR A 14 -2.41 -0.25 -13.80
C THR A 14 -3.59 -0.69 -14.67
N ASN A 15 -4.38 0.25 -15.18
CA ASN A 15 -5.52 -0.06 -16.04
C ASN A 15 -5.37 0.38 -17.52
N ASP A 16 -4.16 0.58 -18.00
CA ASP A 16 -3.92 0.94 -19.41
C ASP A 16 -4.45 -0.13 -20.39
N GLN A 17 -4.38 -1.41 -20.00
CA GLN A 17 -4.94 -2.53 -20.74
C GLN A 17 -6.31 -2.97 -20.22
N GLN A 18 -7.01 -2.10 -19.52
CA GLN A 18 -8.35 -2.30 -18.98
C GLN A 18 -8.46 -3.58 -18.12
N THR A 19 -9.64 -4.19 -18.06
CA THR A 19 -9.90 -5.39 -17.25
C THR A 19 -9.02 -6.57 -17.67
N THR A 20 -8.75 -6.73 -18.95
CA THR A 20 -7.90 -7.84 -19.45
C THR A 20 -6.48 -7.78 -18.90
N GLY A 21 -5.89 -6.57 -18.86
CA GLY A 21 -4.55 -6.37 -18.28
C GLY A 21 -4.53 -6.62 -16.78
N ILE A 22 -5.58 -6.17 -16.06
CA ILE A 22 -5.73 -6.40 -14.62
C ILE A 22 -5.83 -7.91 -14.32
N ASP A 23 -6.67 -8.64 -15.06
CA ASP A 23 -6.84 -10.07 -14.85
C ASP A 23 -5.54 -10.83 -15.15
N GLY A 24 -4.85 -10.49 -16.24
CA GLY A 24 -3.53 -11.05 -16.56
C GLY A 24 -2.49 -10.78 -15.47
N THR A 25 -2.46 -9.57 -14.93
CA THR A 25 -1.57 -9.19 -13.82
C THR A 25 -1.86 -9.99 -12.57
N LEU A 26 -3.13 -10.10 -12.17
CA LEU A 26 -3.53 -10.89 -10.99
C LEU A 26 -3.18 -12.38 -11.18
N GLN A 27 -3.43 -12.94 -12.36
CA GLN A 27 -3.07 -14.31 -12.66
C GLN A 27 -1.55 -14.53 -12.54
N ALA A 28 -0.74 -13.67 -13.15
CA ALA A 28 0.71 -13.79 -13.13
C ALA A 28 1.28 -13.69 -11.70
N VAL A 29 0.85 -12.69 -10.93
CA VAL A 29 1.32 -12.51 -9.54
C VAL A 29 0.92 -13.68 -8.65
N ARG A 30 -0.29 -14.21 -8.80
CA ARG A 30 -0.75 -15.39 -8.05
C ARG A 30 0.00 -16.66 -8.39
N THR A 31 0.36 -16.83 -9.65
CA THR A 31 1.20 -17.96 -10.07
C THR A 31 2.55 -17.90 -9.36
N VAL A 32 3.23 -16.77 -9.42
CA VAL A 32 4.51 -16.56 -8.73
C VAL A 32 4.36 -16.70 -7.21
N GLN A 33 3.28 -16.16 -6.64
CA GLN A 33 2.99 -16.27 -5.22
C GLN A 33 2.81 -17.74 -4.78
N LYS A 34 2.06 -18.52 -5.55
CA LYS A 34 1.85 -19.95 -5.29
C LYS A 34 3.16 -20.75 -5.34
N GLU A 35 4.00 -20.48 -6.32
CA GLU A 35 5.31 -21.15 -6.48
C GLU A 35 6.25 -20.77 -5.32
N ARG A 36 6.23 -19.51 -4.89
CA ARG A 36 7.13 -19.00 -3.88
C ARG A 36 6.70 -19.31 -2.44
N ASN A 37 5.41 -19.31 -2.16
CA ASN A 37 4.87 -19.51 -0.80
C ASN A 37 4.73 -20.99 -0.45
N THR A 38 5.66 -21.84 -0.90
CA THR A 38 5.75 -23.23 -0.48
C THR A 38 6.41 -23.34 0.90
N LEU A 39 6.13 -24.42 1.63
CA LEU A 39 6.66 -24.64 2.96
C LEU A 39 8.20 -24.65 3.01
N ASP A 40 8.83 -25.15 1.95
CA ASP A 40 10.30 -25.29 1.86
C ASP A 40 10.97 -24.11 1.15
N SER A 41 10.25 -23.02 0.90
CA SER A 41 10.82 -21.86 0.23
C SER A 41 11.85 -21.16 1.14
N PRO A 42 13.09 -20.91 0.65
CA PRO A 42 14.09 -20.15 1.39
C PRO A 42 13.75 -18.65 1.45
N HIS A 43 12.75 -18.20 0.71
CA HIS A 43 12.35 -16.81 0.58
C HIS A 43 11.17 -16.45 1.48
N PRO A 44 11.04 -15.19 1.91
CA PRO A 44 9.80 -14.70 2.52
C PRO A 44 8.58 -14.91 1.60
N PRO A 45 7.38 -15.07 2.16
CA PRO A 45 6.17 -15.11 1.36
C PRO A 45 6.04 -13.89 0.46
N LEU A 46 5.68 -14.10 -0.82
CA LEU A 46 5.37 -13.00 -1.71
C LEU A 46 4.00 -12.42 -1.36
N ALA A 47 3.96 -11.13 -1.10
CA ALA A 47 2.73 -10.38 -0.84
C ALA A 47 2.50 -9.31 -1.92
N PHE A 48 1.24 -9.00 -2.20
CA PHE A 48 0.87 -7.92 -3.10
C PHE A 48 -0.39 -7.20 -2.63
N SER A 49 -0.59 -5.98 -3.11
CA SER A 49 -1.78 -5.16 -2.86
C SER A 49 -1.97 -4.17 -4.02
N GLY A 50 -3.19 -3.64 -4.17
CA GLY A 50 -3.47 -2.57 -5.14
C GLY A 50 -4.56 -2.90 -6.15
N LEU A 51 -4.94 -4.18 -6.27
CA LEU A 51 -5.99 -4.64 -7.16
C LEU A 51 -7.09 -5.40 -6.43
N LYS A 52 -8.29 -5.37 -6.97
CA LYS A 52 -9.47 -6.10 -6.54
C LYS A 52 -9.74 -7.27 -7.45
N ASP A 53 -10.27 -8.35 -6.90
CA ASP A 53 -10.72 -9.51 -7.68
C ASP A 53 -12.01 -9.21 -8.45
N THR A 54 -12.88 -8.43 -7.82
CA THR A 54 -14.15 -7.99 -8.43
C THR A 54 -14.34 -6.49 -8.22
N VAL A 55 -15.29 -5.90 -8.95
CA VAL A 55 -15.64 -4.48 -8.80
C VAL A 55 -16.31 -4.16 -7.46
N ASP A 56 -16.91 -5.16 -6.84
CA ASP A 56 -17.64 -5.04 -5.58
C ASP A 56 -16.73 -5.15 -4.34
N ASP A 57 -15.49 -5.61 -4.53
CA ASP A 57 -14.53 -5.69 -3.43
C ASP A 57 -14.14 -4.30 -2.93
N SER A 58 -13.85 -4.23 -1.66
CA SER A 58 -13.33 -3.02 -1.01
C SER A 58 -11.80 -2.98 -1.02
N ILE A 59 -11.22 -1.81 -0.83
CA ILE A 59 -9.80 -1.67 -0.48
C ILE A 59 -9.57 -2.41 0.84
N SER A 60 -8.60 -3.29 0.86
CA SER A 60 -8.25 -4.12 2.02
C SER A 60 -6.74 -4.15 2.24
N VAL A 61 -6.32 -4.66 3.39
CA VAL A 61 -4.91 -4.84 3.72
C VAL A 61 -4.49 -6.29 3.51
N THR A 62 -3.27 -6.47 3.03
CA THR A 62 -2.60 -7.77 2.99
C THR A 62 -1.86 -7.97 4.30
N ARG A 63 -2.06 -9.11 4.94
CA ARG A 63 -1.39 -9.49 6.19
C ARG A 63 -0.22 -10.40 5.88
N ILE A 64 0.93 -10.09 6.43
CA ILE A 64 2.18 -10.82 6.24
C ILE A 64 2.71 -11.19 7.63
N THR A 65 3.00 -12.46 7.84
CA THR A 65 3.71 -12.92 9.03
C THR A 65 5.04 -13.54 8.60
N TYR A 66 6.13 -12.97 9.09
CA TYR A 66 7.46 -13.46 8.76
C TYR A 66 8.43 -13.23 9.91
N ARG A 67 9.12 -14.30 10.34
CA ARG A 67 10.11 -14.28 11.44
C ARG A 67 9.60 -13.59 12.72
N GLY A 68 8.35 -13.86 13.07
CA GLY A 68 7.72 -13.29 14.27
C GLY A 68 7.13 -11.89 14.10
N TRP A 69 7.34 -11.22 12.95
CA TRP A 69 6.72 -9.94 12.65
C TRP A 69 5.36 -10.12 12.01
N ASN A 70 4.39 -9.34 12.46
CA ASN A 70 3.07 -9.17 11.84
C ASN A 70 3.06 -7.84 11.09
N ILE A 71 2.99 -7.89 9.78
CA ILE A 71 3.06 -6.71 8.92
C ILE A 71 1.72 -6.56 8.20
N LEU A 72 1.17 -5.35 8.21
CA LEU A 72 0.08 -4.96 7.30
C LEU A 72 0.66 -4.24 6.10
N TYR A 73 0.15 -4.55 4.93
CA TYR A 73 0.50 -3.88 3.69
C TYR A 73 -0.75 -3.46 2.92
N CYS A 74 -0.76 -2.22 2.45
CA CYS A 74 -1.79 -1.71 1.54
C CYS A 74 -1.10 -0.89 0.45
N ALA A 75 -1.52 -1.06 -0.81
CA ALA A 75 -1.06 -0.21 -1.91
C ALA A 75 -2.26 0.50 -2.53
N VAL A 76 -2.17 1.80 -2.73
CA VAL A 76 -3.22 2.61 -3.36
C VAL A 76 -2.63 3.60 -4.36
N THR A 77 -3.43 3.99 -5.35
CA THR A 77 -3.09 5.10 -6.25
C THR A 77 -4.05 6.26 -6.06
N GLU A 78 -3.53 7.49 -6.09
CA GLU A 78 -4.31 8.73 -6.11
C GLU A 78 -4.58 9.22 -7.54
N ILE A 79 -3.87 8.70 -8.54
CA ILE A 79 -3.97 9.11 -9.93
C ILE A 79 -4.19 7.93 -10.87
N LEU A 80 -4.83 8.20 -11.99
CA LEU A 80 -5.11 7.25 -13.07
C LEU A 80 -4.93 7.94 -14.42
N ASN A 81 -4.33 7.25 -15.39
CA ASN A 81 -4.30 7.74 -16.77
C ASN A 81 -5.64 7.49 -17.47
N SER A 82 -6.35 6.43 -17.10
CA SER A 82 -7.67 6.11 -17.63
C SER A 82 -8.73 6.05 -16.54
N HIS A 83 -9.88 6.67 -16.79
CA HIS A 83 -11.02 6.70 -15.89
C HIS A 83 -12.20 5.82 -16.38
N ASP A 84 -11.92 4.83 -17.22
CA ASP A 84 -12.91 3.86 -17.68
C ASP A 84 -13.46 2.95 -16.56
N ALA A 85 -14.29 1.98 -16.92
CA ALA A 85 -14.93 1.09 -15.95
C ALA A 85 -13.94 0.24 -15.17
N SER A 86 -12.75 -0.07 -15.73
CA SER A 86 -11.74 -0.90 -15.11
C SER A 86 -11.14 -0.29 -13.84
N LYS A 87 -11.23 1.04 -13.68
CA LYS A 87 -10.78 1.73 -12.45
C LYS A 87 -11.42 1.19 -11.18
N LYS A 88 -12.62 0.59 -11.26
CA LYS A 88 -13.31 -0.03 -10.12
C LYS A 88 -12.56 -1.25 -9.58
N ARG A 89 -11.66 -1.83 -10.37
CA ARG A 89 -10.82 -2.97 -9.98
C ARG A 89 -9.51 -2.55 -9.29
N LEU A 90 -9.23 -1.26 -9.19
CA LEU A 90 -8.04 -0.72 -8.54
C LEU A 90 -8.33 -0.28 -7.10
N TYR A 91 -7.30 -0.31 -6.28
CA TYR A 91 -7.29 0.41 -5.00
C TYR A 91 -7.01 1.89 -5.29
N TYR A 92 -8.03 2.55 -5.79
CA TYR A 92 -8.00 3.96 -6.15
C TYR A 92 -8.62 4.81 -5.05
N SER A 93 -7.88 5.79 -4.57
CA SER A 93 -8.33 6.81 -3.62
C SER A 93 -8.18 8.19 -4.26
N ALA A 94 -9.26 8.77 -4.74
CA ALA A 94 -9.21 10.09 -5.36
C ALA A 94 -8.54 11.12 -4.42
N PRO A 95 -7.66 12.03 -4.94
CA PRO A 95 -6.95 13.04 -4.15
C PRO A 95 -7.87 14.20 -3.72
N THR A 96 -9.11 13.89 -3.36
CA THR A 96 -10.12 14.81 -2.85
C THR A 96 -10.26 14.64 -1.33
N LYS A 97 -10.80 15.65 -0.66
CA LYS A 97 -11.09 15.56 0.77
C LYS A 97 -11.89 14.27 1.10
N ARG A 98 -12.96 13.98 0.33
CA ARG A 98 -13.80 12.79 0.54
C ARG A 98 -13.02 11.49 0.33
N GLY A 99 -12.22 11.38 -0.73
CA GLY A 99 -11.45 10.18 -1.03
C GLY A 99 -10.39 9.91 0.06
N ARG A 100 -9.67 10.96 0.47
CA ARG A 100 -8.66 10.87 1.53
C ARG A 100 -9.26 10.51 2.89
N GLU A 101 -10.41 11.08 3.28
CA GLU A 101 -11.11 10.71 4.52
C GLU A 101 -11.57 9.24 4.49
N ALA A 102 -12.06 8.77 3.35
CA ALA A 102 -12.43 7.36 3.20
C ALA A 102 -11.21 6.44 3.36
N LEU A 103 -10.07 6.79 2.75
CA LEU A 103 -8.83 6.03 2.90
C LEU A 103 -8.36 6.00 4.36
N LEU A 104 -8.34 7.16 5.05
CA LEU A 104 -7.97 7.22 6.47
C LEU A 104 -8.85 6.31 7.33
N THR A 105 -10.14 6.27 7.05
CA THR A 105 -11.09 5.40 7.76
C THR A 105 -10.73 3.93 7.56
N ILE A 106 -10.43 3.52 6.32
CA ILE A 106 -10.02 2.15 6.00
C ILE A 106 -8.73 1.77 6.76
N LEU A 107 -7.71 2.64 6.74
CA LEU A 107 -6.43 2.38 7.38
C LEU A 107 -6.57 2.30 8.91
N LYS A 108 -7.32 3.21 9.54
CA LYS A 108 -7.62 3.17 10.98
C LYS A 108 -8.34 1.89 11.38
N ASN A 109 -9.36 1.51 10.62
CA ASN A 109 -10.11 0.28 10.88
C ASN A 109 -9.22 -0.96 10.73
N ALA A 110 -8.34 -0.99 9.73
CA ALA A 110 -7.40 -2.09 9.53
C ALA A 110 -6.42 -2.20 10.70
N ARG A 111 -5.83 -1.08 11.16
CA ARG A 111 -4.91 -1.05 12.30
C ARG A 111 -5.59 -1.53 13.59
N THR A 112 -6.86 -1.17 13.78
CA THR A 112 -7.64 -1.59 14.94
C THR A 112 -8.02 -3.07 14.88
N ALA A 113 -8.42 -3.55 13.69
CA ALA A 113 -8.88 -4.93 13.50
C ALA A 113 -7.74 -5.96 13.51
N TYR A 114 -6.54 -5.54 13.12
CA TYR A 114 -5.39 -6.43 12.96
C TYR A 114 -4.19 -5.89 13.73
N PRO A 115 -3.91 -6.37 14.95
CA PRO A 115 -2.68 -6.06 15.66
C PRO A 115 -1.47 -6.37 14.77
N CYS A 116 -0.56 -5.40 14.64
CA CYS A 116 0.63 -5.55 13.80
C CYS A 116 1.81 -4.75 14.36
N ASP A 117 3.01 -5.23 14.06
CA ASP A 117 4.26 -4.58 14.43
C ASP A 117 4.59 -3.45 13.45
N LEU A 118 4.15 -3.60 12.20
CA LEU A 118 4.45 -2.65 11.13
C LEU A 118 3.28 -2.53 10.14
N PHE A 119 2.89 -1.31 9.82
CA PHE A 119 1.92 -1.03 8.77
C PHE A 119 2.57 -0.21 7.64
N ILE A 120 2.71 -0.81 6.48
CA ILE A 120 3.32 -0.21 5.29
C ILE A 120 2.23 0.19 4.30
N LEU A 121 2.27 1.42 3.83
CA LEU A 121 1.43 1.93 2.75
C LEU A 121 2.28 2.24 1.51
N GLY A 122 2.05 1.52 0.42
CA GLY A 122 2.52 1.90 -0.91
C GLY A 122 1.55 2.95 -1.50
N LEU A 123 2.02 4.17 -1.74
CA LEU A 123 1.18 5.27 -2.18
C LEU A 123 1.67 5.85 -3.50
N HIS A 124 0.92 5.64 -4.59
CA HIS A 124 1.18 6.26 -5.88
C HIS A 124 0.52 7.63 -5.91
N LEU A 125 1.37 8.67 -5.81
CA LEU A 125 0.95 10.03 -5.45
C LEU A 125 0.47 10.86 -6.63
N ASP A 126 -0.43 11.78 -6.32
CA ASP A 126 -0.74 12.96 -7.13
C ASP A 126 0.31 14.07 -6.87
N GLU A 127 1.56 13.85 -7.31
CA GLU A 127 2.69 14.80 -7.27
C GLU A 127 3.20 15.07 -8.70
N PRO A 128 3.71 16.28 -8.99
CA PRO A 128 4.31 16.55 -10.28
C PRO A 128 5.52 15.63 -10.55
N GLU A 129 5.59 15.13 -11.77
CA GLU A 129 6.74 14.37 -12.24
C GLU A 129 8.01 15.24 -12.30
N TYR A 130 9.16 14.62 -12.08
CA TYR A 130 10.49 15.21 -12.18
C TYR A 130 10.77 16.35 -11.18
N VAL A 131 9.94 16.52 -10.16
CA VAL A 131 10.15 17.47 -9.06
C VAL A 131 10.76 16.76 -7.87
N ARG A 132 11.94 17.20 -7.42
CA ARG A 132 12.68 16.56 -6.32
C ARG A 132 12.20 16.94 -4.92
N THR A 133 11.40 18.00 -4.82
CA THR A 133 10.91 18.53 -3.54
C THR A 133 9.50 18.06 -3.29
N VAL A 134 9.25 17.44 -2.15
CA VAL A 134 7.91 17.09 -1.69
C VAL A 134 7.16 18.35 -1.29
N SER A 135 5.94 18.54 -1.79
CA SER A 135 5.12 19.70 -1.44
C SER A 135 4.67 19.66 0.02
N GLU A 136 4.49 20.83 0.63
CA GLU A 136 3.99 20.93 2.01
C GLU A 136 2.60 20.30 2.17
N ALA A 137 1.77 20.37 1.14
CA ALA A 137 0.47 19.70 1.13
C ALA A 137 0.60 18.17 1.23
N LYS A 138 1.62 17.59 0.60
CA LYS A 138 1.90 16.15 0.68
C LYS A 138 2.50 15.76 2.02
N LYS A 139 3.39 16.57 2.57
CA LYS A 139 3.91 16.35 3.93
C LYS A 139 2.79 16.35 4.97
N ALA A 140 1.86 17.29 4.87
CA ALA A 140 0.66 17.32 5.71
C ALA A 140 -0.21 16.06 5.51
N TRP A 141 -0.32 15.58 4.28
CA TRP A 141 -1.03 14.34 3.97
C TRP A 141 -0.33 13.12 4.59
N PHE A 142 0.98 13.00 4.47
CA PHE A 142 1.76 11.93 5.07
C PHE A 142 1.63 11.91 6.60
N LYS A 143 1.62 13.09 7.24
CA LYS A 143 1.37 13.19 8.68
C LYS A 143 0.02 12.58 9.06
N ARG A 144 -1.06 12.91 8.32
CA ARG A 144 -2.39 12.35 8.56
C ARG A 144 -2.45 10.82 8.36
N LEU A 145 -1.73 10.29 7.37
CA LEU A 145 -1.61 8.84 7.17
C LEU A 145 -0.88 8.18 8.34
N GLY A 146 0.18 8.80 8.87
CA GLY A 146 0.85 8.36 10.08
C GLY A 146 -0.07 8.35 11.29
N GLU A 147 -0.86 9.42 11.51
CA GLU A 147 -1.88 9.52 12.56
C GLU A 147 -2.98 8.45 12.40
N ALA A 148 -3.25 8.00 11.18
CA ALA A 148 -4.19 6.92 10.90
C ALA A 148 -3.63 5.51 11.18
N GLY A 149 -2.36 5.39 11.60
CA GLY A 149 -1.75 4.14 12.00
C GLY A 149 -0.71 3.57 11.04
N VAL A 150 -0.38 4.26 9.95
CA VAL A 150 0.67 3.84 9.01
C VAL A 150 2.04 4.16 9.60
N ASP A 151 2.97 3.20 9.58
CA ASP A 151 4.32 3.35 10.10
C ASP A 151 5.32 3.72 9.01
N ILE A 152 5.16 3.17 7.80
CA ILE A 152 5.99 3.47 6.64
C ILE A 152 5.10 3.84 5.46
N ILE A 153 5.37 4.99 4.84
CA ILE A 153 4.76 5.42 3.59
C ILE A 153 5.83 5.29 2.50
N TRP A 154 5.63 4.33 1.60
CA TRP A 154 6.45 4.18 0.41
C TRP A 154 5.77 4.92 -0.74
N ALA A 155 6.15 6.18 -0.88
CA ALA A 155 5.57 7.07 -1.89
C ALA A 155 6.31 6.95 -3.22
N HIS A 156 5.58 6.97 -4.33
CA HIS A 156 6.15 6.89 -5.68
C HIS A 156 5.30 7.66 -6.70
N HIS A 157 5.72 7.80 -7.92
CA HIS A 157 5.23 8.49 -9.08
C HIS A 157 6.17 9.60 -9.61
N PRO A 158 6.86 10.43 -8.81
CA PRO A 158 7.59 11.58 -9.34
C PRO A 158 8.72 11.27 -10.35
N HIS A 159 9.06 10.00 -10.58
CA HIS A 159 10.12 9.55 -11.50
C HIS A 159 11.53 10.05 -11.16
N VAL A 160 11.69 10.64 -9.98
CA VAL A 160 12.97 11.08 -9.42
C VAL A 160 13.02 10.72 -7.93
N MET A 161 14.21 10.49 -7.41
CA MET A 161 14.40 10.31 -5.98
C MET A 161 14.09 11.63 -5.27
N GLN A 162 13.16 11.56 -4.31
CA GLN A 162 12.86 12.62 -3.36
C GLN A 162 13.49 12.27 -1.99
N THR A 163 13.64 13.27 -1.13
CA THR A 163 14.13 13.06 0.23
C THR A 163 13.14 12.22 1.03
N TRP A 164 13.65 11.35 1.89
CA TRP A 164 12.86 10.67 2.90
C TRP A 164 13.13 11.32 4.27
N GLU A 165 12.14 11.28 5.14
CA GLU A 165 12.22 11.88 6.47
C GLU A 165 11.41 11.06 7.48
N THR A 166 11.75 11.20 8.76
CA THR A 166 10.98 10.64 9.87
C THR A 166 10.04 11.72 10.41
N ILE A 167 8.76 11.39 10.50
CA ILE A 167 7.72 12.29 11.02
C ILE A 167 7.20 11.75 12.34
N THR A 168 7.28 12.53 13.41
CA THR A 168 6.65 12.19 14.68
C THR A 168 5.15 12.51 14.61
N VAL A 169 4.32 11.51 14.93
CA VAL A 169 2.86 11.64 14.96
C VAL A 169 2.31 11.21 16.32
N GLU A 170 1.24 11.84 16.75
CA GLU A 170 0.47 11.40 17.91
C GLU A 170 -0.62 10.43 17.46
N ARG A 171 -0.72 9.29 18.12
CA ARG A 171 -1.77 8.29 17.87
C ARG A 171 -2.64 8.14 19.11
N THR A 172 -3.94 8.24 18.93
CA THR A 172 -4.94 8.08 20.00
C THR A 172 -5.21 6.61 20.37
N GLN A 173 -4.65 5.66 19.63
CA GLN A 173 -4.79 4.24 19.92
C GLN A 173 -3.56 3.71 20.66
N PRO A 174 -3.73 2.81 21.64
CA PRO A 174 -2.59 2.23 22.33
C PRO A 174 -1.73 1.47 21.30
N VAL A 175 -0.52 1.94 21.10
CA VAL A 175 0.54 1.10 20.56
C VAL A 175 0.71 -0.02 21.58
N SER A 176 0.64 -1.28 21.17
CA SER A 176 1.07 -2.36 22.03
C SER A 176 2.50 -2.06 22.45
N THR A 177 2.69 -1.69 23.71
CA THR A 177 4.01 -1.33 24.26
C THR A 177 4.83 -2.57 24.62
N ASP A 178 4.33 -3.75 24.33
CA ASP A 178 5.02 -5.01 24.60
C ASP A 178 5.81 -5.48 23.38
N ILE A 179 6.78 -4.68 22.97
CA ILE A 179 7.90 -5.20 22.17
C ILE A 179 8.89 -5.78 23.17
N ALA A 180 8.69 -7.02 23.55
CA ALA A 180 9.74 -7.83 24.15
C ALA A 180 10.77 -8.09 23.05
N ILE A 181 11.83 -7.30 23.02
CA ILE A 181 13.05 -7.66 22.29
C ILE A 181 13.64 -8.81 23.06
N ALA A 182 13.40 -10.02 22.56
CA ALA A 182 14.14 -11.19 23.08
C ALA A 182 15.61 -11.08 22.64
N PRO A 183 16.56 -11.40 23.52
CA PRO A 183 17.99 -11.33 23.26
C PRO A 183 18.46 -12.26 22.14
#